data_688f3d2c15e8ef7e0d292a72709d6374
#
_entry.id   688f3d2c15e8ef7e0d292a72709d6374
#
_cell.length_a   1.000
_cell.length_b   1.000
_cell.length_c   1.000
_cell.angle_alpha   90.00
_cell.angle_beta   90.00
_cell.angle_gamma   90.00
#
_symmetry.space_group_name_H-M   'P 1'
#
loop_
_entity.id
_entity.type
_entity.pdbx_description
1 polymer ?
#
loop_
_entity_poly.entity_id
_entity_poly.type
_entity_poly.pdbx_seq_one_letter_code
_entity_poly.pdbx_strand_id
1 'polypeptide(L)'
;MTIKEMKELALCAAKNKAPANYSMENVNDALIEGLREMAGSVNQFMKNRYDIYEIIIEAADEVVPNKVIDAVGIFAEVRQVGQGQKALFRTRLGRARARKFLTQVGLSGVYETFRLDNSTFEVGAYAIGGACTIDFERMLDGAEDMAELVGLLTEAQTDAVYQQVQRALRAAFAKTGVPANNRASGATFDGDEMMKLISTVRAYGSGAVIFAPPEFIAAMGADAIVPIGVYDNSGTVAAATPGVYHPQDIDAIHNTGYINLFRGTPIVQIPQSFIDESNEKTWIDPQLAYVLPTGGEKPVKIVFEGNTQMYDFVNRDQSMEIHTYRKLGAAILTYHNWGIYKNTGITQTYEEQFDI
;
A
#
# COMPACT_ATOMS: atom_id res chain seq x y z
N MET A 1 -2.23 35.96 -7.03
CA MET A 1 -1.59 34.71 -7.45
C MET A 1 -2.37 34.07 -8.58
N THR A 2 -1.75 33.43 -9.57
CA THR A 2 -2.48 32.75 -10.65
C THR A 2 -2.90 31.34 -10.21
N ILE A 3 -4.03 30.82 -10.73
CA ILE A 3 -4.51 29.46 -10.44
C ILE A 3 -3.42 28.41 -10.73
N LYS A 4 -2.62 28.62 -11.78
CA LYS A 4 -1.53 27.72 -12.15
C LYS A 4 -0.42 27.68 -11.09
N GLU A 5 -0.03 28.83 -10.55
CA GLU A 5 0.95 28.90 -9.46
C GLU A 5 0.42 28.24 -8.18
N MET A 6 -0.88 28.43 -7.90
CA MET A 6 -1.55 27.77 -6.77
C MET A 6 -1.54 26.23 -6.89
N LYS A 7 -1.80 25.69 -8.09
CA LYS A 7 -1.73 24.26 -8.37
C LYS A 7 -0.32 23.71 -8.15
N GLU A 8 0.70 24.41 -8.65
CA GLU A 8 2.10 24.01 -8.45
C GLU A 8 2.49 24.02 -6.97
N LEU A 9 2.03 25.02 -6.19
CA LEU A 9 2.27 25.08 -4.76
C LEU A 9 1.54 23.96 -4.00
N ALA A 10 0.26 23.71 -4.33
CA ALA A 10 -0.52 22.62 -3.74
C ALA A 10 0.13 21.25 -4.00
N LEU A 11 0.66 21.07 -5.19
CA LEU A 11 1.38 19.86 -5.59
C LEU A 11 2.72 19.69 -4.84
N CYS A 12 3.45 20.80 -4.63
CA CYS A 12 4.67 20.81 -3.82
C CYS A 12 4.38 20.50 -2.35
N ALA A 13 3.31 21.10 -1.78
CA ALA A 13 2.86 20.84 -0.42
C ALA A 13 2.46 19.36 -0.24
N ALA A 14 1.66 18.82 -1.15
CA ALA A 14 1.21 17.43 -1.09
C ALA A 14 2.33 16.40 -1.29
N LYS A 15 3.37 16.73 -2.08
CA LYS A 15 4.58 15.91 -2.24
C LYS A 15 5.59 16.07 -1.10
N ASN A 16 5.36 17.00 -0.19
CA ASN A 16 6.31 17.41 0.85
C ASN A 16 7.72 17.74 0.29
N LYS A 17 7.75 18.43 -0.87
CA LYS A 17 8.98 18.77 -1.59
C LYS A 17 8.96 20.22 -2.04
N ALA A 18 9.70 21.06 -1.34
CA ALA A 18 9.81 22.48 -1.68
C ALA A 18 10.54 22.68 -3.03
N PRO A 19 10.14 23.69 -3.85
CA PRO A 19 10.93 24.15 -4.98
C PRO A 19 12.31 24.66 -4.53
N ALA A 20 13.28 24.70 -5.45
CA ALA A 20 14.70 24.97 -5.15
C ALA A 20 14.99 26.27 -4.36
N ASN A 21 14.07 27.23 -4.36
CA ASN A 21 14.23 28.55 -3.72
C ASN A 21 13.24 28.81 -2.56
N TYR A 22 12.46 27.81 -2.14
CA TYR A 22 11.45 27.94 -1.10
C TYR A 22 11.65 26.92 0.01
N SER A 23 11.37 27.30 1.27
CA SER A 23 11.19 26.34 2.35
C SER A 23 9.75 25.78 2.31
N MET A 24 9.51 24.61 2.92
CA MET A 24 8.15 24.06 3.00
C MET A 24 7.18 24.97 3.76
N GLU A 25 7.66 25.64 4.79
CA GLU A 25 6.91 26.63 5.54
C GLU A 25 6.42 27.78 4.63
N ASN A 26 7.31 28.33 3.82
CA ASN A 26 6.97 29.39 2.86
C ASN A 26 6.00 28.92 1.78
N VAL A 27 6.05 27.64 1.37
CA VAL A 27 5.10 27.07 0.40
C VAL A 27 3.71 26.96 1.00
N ASN A 28 3.61 26.47 2.24
CA ASN A 28 2.33 26.37 2.95
C ASN A 28 1.72 27.75 3.21
N ASP A 29 2.52 28.70 3.70
CA ASP A 29 2.06 30.06 3.97
C ASP A 29 1.55 30.74 2.68
N ALA A 30 2.29 30.59 1.56
CA ALA A 30 1.87 31.15 0.30
C ALA A 30 0.60 30.48 -0.27
N LEU A 31 0.43 29.17 -0.03
CA LEU A 31 -0.78 28.44 -0.40
C LEU A 31 -1.98 28.90 0.41
N ILE A 32 -1.83 29.03 1.73
CA ILE A 32 -2.86 29.50 2.64
C ILE A 32 -3.26 30.95 2.30
N GLU A 33 -2.29 31.82 2.08
CA GLU A 33 -2.56 33.23 1.72
C GLU A 33 -3.30 33.30 0.37
N GLY A 34 -2.89 32.53 -0.63
CA GLY A 34 -3.58 32.45 -1.91
C GLY A 34 -5.00 31.90 -1.81
N LEU A 35 -5.24 30.86 -1.00
CA LEU A 35 -6.58 30.34 -0.75
C LEU A 35 -7.45 31.36 0.01
N ARG A 36 -6.90 32.08 0.99
CA ARG A 36 -7.60 33.17 1.67
C ARG A 36 -7.96 34.32 0.75
N GLU A 37 -7.10 34.66 -0.21
CA GLU A 37 -7.39 35.68 -1.22
C GLU A 37 -8.57 35.25 -2.12
N MET A 38 -8.63 33.96 -2.49
CA MET A 38 -9.71 33.38 -3.30
C MET A 38 -11.01 33.19 -2.51
N ALA A 39 -10.95 32.93 -1.21
CA ALA A 39 -12.07 32.63 -0.32
C ALA A 39 -12.37 33.73 0.72
N GLY A 40 -11.84 34.92 0.59
CA GLY A 40 -11.89 36.00 1.57
C GLY A 40 -13.29 36.54 1.93
N SER A 41 -14.32 36.11 1.24
CA SER A 41 -15.75 36.32 1.61
C SER A 41 -16.60 35.20 1.04
N VAL A 42 -17.81 34.98 1.62
CA VAL A 42 -18.79 34.00 1.11
C VAL A 42 -19.04 34.15 -0.40
N ASN A 43 -19.20 35.39 -0.84
CA ASN A 43 -19.44 35.68 -2.25
C ASN A 43 -18.22 35.37 -3.14
N GLN A 44 -17.02 35.62 -2.67
CA GLN A 44 -15.77 35.28 -3.39
C GLN A 44 -15.56 33.79 -3.42
N PHE A 45 -15.77 33.09 -2.29
CA PHE A 45 -15.71 31.64 -2.23
C PHE A 45 -16.71 30.99 -3.21
N MET A 46 -17.97 31.40 -3.17
CA MET A 46 -19.00 30.88 -4.09
C MET A 46 -18.69 31.14 -5.57
N LYS A 47 -17.97 32.22 -5.86
CA LYS A 47 -17.53 32.55 -7.21
C LYS A 47 -16.33 31.70 -7.65
N ASN A 48 -15.36 31.47 -6.75
CA ASN A 48 -14.09 30.81 -7.07
C ASN A 48 -14.06 29.32 -6.64
N ARG A 49 -15.16 28.77 -6.10
CA ARG A 49 -15.22 27.41 -5.53
C ARG A 49 -14.71 26.32 -6.48
N TYR A 50 -15.07 26.41 -7.75
CA TYR A 50 -14.62 25.42 -8.72
C TYR A 50 -13.12 25.48 -8.99
N ASP A 51 -12.53 26.67 -8.95
CA ASP A 51 -11.09 26.85 -9.10
C ASP A 51 -10.34 26.29 -7.88
N ILE A 52 -10.89 26.49 -6.68
CA ILE A 52 -10.36 25.90 -5.43
C ILE A 52 -10.44 24.37 -5.48
N TYR A 53 -11.59 23.82 -5.88
CA TYR A 53 -11.76 22.36 -6.02
C TYR A 53 -10.83 21.77 -7.08
N GLU A 54 -10.62 22.47 -8.20
CA GLU A 54 -9.70 22.04 -9.24
C GLU A 54 -8.26 21.94 -8.73
N ILE A 55 -7.83 22.88 -7.90
CA ILE A 55 -6.49 22.85 -7.26
C ILE A 55 -6.36 21.61 -6.37
N ILE A 56 -7.37 21.33 -5.52
CA ILE A 56 -7.38 20.20 -4.60
C ILE A 56 -7.39 18.87 -5.35
N ILE A 57 -8.27 18.73 -6.34
CA ILE A 57 -8.41 17.51 -7.14
C ILE A 57 -7.11 17.20 -7.88
N GLU A 58 -6.48 18.19 -8.51
CA GLU A 58 -5.26 17.98 -9.27
C GLU A 58 -4.09 17.55 -8.36
N ALA A 59 -3.99 18.15 -7.16
CA ALA A 59 -3.00 17.73 -6.17
C ALA A 59 -3.24 16.29 -5.71
N ALA A 60 -4.48 15.91 -5.38
CA ALA A 60 -4.82 14.56 -4.95
C ALA A 60 -4.62 13.52 -6.07
N ASP A 61 -5.02 13.83 -7.30
CA ASP A 61 -4.92 12.93 -8.45
C ASP A 61 -3.48 12.61 -8.84
N GLU A 62 -2.56 13.53 -8.63
CA GLU A 62 -1.14 13.28 -8.91
C GLU A 62 -0.43 12.59 -7.74
N VAL A 63 -0.74 12.98 -6.51
CA VAL A 63 0.00 12.52 -5.33
C VAL A 63 -0.40 11.11 -4.91
N VAL A 64 -1.70 10.79 -4.86
CA VAL A 64 -2.18 9.48 -4.37
C VAL A 64 -1.65 8.31 -5.20
N PRO A 65 -1.77 8.30 -6.55
CA PRO A 65 -1.24 7.19 -7.32
C PRO A 65 0.28 7.05 -7.22
N ASN A 66 1.02 8.17 -7.14
CA ASN A 66 2.47 8.13 -7.03
C ASN A 66 2.90 7.57 -5.66
N LYS A 67 2.30 8.01 -4.55
CA LYS A 67 2.54 7.42 -3.22
C LYS A 67 2.24 5.92 -3.19
N VAL A 68 1.13 5.50 -3.81
CA VAL A 68 0.77 4.09 -3.90
C VAL A 68 1.76 3.31 -4.76
N ILE A 69 2.20 3.86 -5.90
CA ILE A 69 3.21 3.21 -6.74
C ILE A 69 4.53 3.06 -5.99
N ASP A 70 4.96 4.08 -5.27
CA ASP A 70 6.20 4.03 -4.48
C ASP A 70 6.13 3.00 -3.37
N ALA A 71 4.99 2.89 -2.69
CA ALA A 71 4.82 2.00 -1.55
C ALA A 71 4.58 0.53 -1.95
N VAL A 72 3.68 0.29 -2.89
CA VAL A 72 3.26 -1.09 -3.25
C VAL A 72 3.71 -1.52 -4.64
N GLY A 73 4.28 -0.63 -5.44
CA GLY A 73 4.71 -0.90 -6.82
C GLY A 73 5.78 -1.99 -6.95
N ILE A 74 6.48 -2.32 -5.87
CA ILE A 74 7.44 -3.43 -5.85
C ILE A 74 6.75 -4.77 -6.17
N PHE A 75 5.57 -5.04 -5.60
CA PHE A 75 4.83 -6.29 -5.72
C PHE A 75 3.45 -6.15 -6.37
N ALA A 76 2.96 -4.93 -6.57
CA ALA A 76 1.69 -4.66 -7.24
C ALA A 76 1.89 -4.02 -8.61
N GLU A 77 0.96 -4.29 -9.52
CA GLU A 77 0.83 -3.59 -10.79
C GLU A 77 -0.30 -2.58 -10.68
N VAL A 78 0.04 -1.30 -10.74
CA VAL A 78 -0.90 -0.19 -10.63
C VAL A 78 -1.23 0.31 -12.03
N ARG A 79 -2.52 0.45 -12.35
CA ARG A 79 -3.00 1.02 -13.61
C ARG A 79 -4.01 2.12 -13.36
N GLN A 80 -3.87 3.21 -14.08
CA GLN A 80 -4.91 4.22 -14.22
C GLN A 80 -5.67 4.01 -15.54
N VAL A 81 -6.99 4.05 -15.47
CA VAL A 81 -7.88 3.96 -16.63
C VAL A 81 -8.85 5.13 -16.61
N GLY A 82 -9.32 5.54 -17.79
CA GLY A 82 -10.33 6.60 -17.90
C GLY A 82 -11.65 6.19 -17.26
N GLN A 83 -12.48 7.17 -16.94
CA GLN A 83 -13.79 6.95 -16.35
C GLN A 83 -14.67 6.08 -17.27
N GLY A 84 -15.26 5.01 -16.73
CA GLY A 84 -16.05 4.02 -17.47
C GLY A 84 -15.22 3.04 -18.30
N GLN A 85 -13.90 3.09 -18.26
CA GLN A 85 -13.04 2.12 -18.93
C GLN A 85 -12.74 0.94 -18.01
N LYS A 86 -12.73 -0.26 -18.61
CA LYS A 86 -12.43 -1.49 -17.89
C LYS A 86 -10.91 -1.77 -17.90
N ALA A 87 -10.35 -1.98 -16.74
CA ALA A 87 -8.96 -2.39 -16.62
C ALA A 87 -8.82 -3.90 -16.85
N LEU A 88 -8.28 -4.27 -18.00
CA LEU A 88 -8.05 -5.66 -18.37
C LEU A 88 -6.59 -6.04 -18.09
N PHE A 89 -6.40 -7.07 -17.27
CA PHE A 89 -5.09 -7.67 -17.02
C PHE A 89 -5.00 -9.02 -17.71
N ARG A 90 -3.80 -9.34 -18.18
CA ARG A 90 -3.50 -10.66 -18.78
C ARG A 90 -2.69 -11.48 -17.80
N THR A 91 -3.14 -12.69 -17.51
CA THR A 91 -2.31 -13.65 -16.78
C THR A 91 -1.27 -14.24 -17.71
N ARG A 92 0.01 -14.16 -17.30
CA ARG A 92 1.09 -14.82 -18.00
C ARG A 92 1.32 -16.21 -17.41
N LEU A 93 1.68 -17.16 -18.26
CA LEU A 93 2.06 -18.50 -17.82
C LEU A 93 3.36 -18.41 -16.99
N GLY A 94 3.30 -18.80 -15.72
CA GLY A 94 4.47 -18.82 -14.85
C GLY A 94 5.56 -19.78 -15.30
N ARG A 95 6.78 -19.62 -14.79
CA ARG A 95 7.96 -20.45 -15.11
C ARG A 95 7.70 -21.96 -14.99
N ALA A 96 6.86 -22.40 -14.05
CA ALA A 96 6.51 -23.80 -13.87
C ALA A 96 5.79 -24.40 -15.08
N ARG A 97 4.98 -23.60 -15.77
CA ARG A 97 4.32 -24.03 -17.02
C ARG A 97 5.27 -23.93 -18.21
N ALA A 98 6.18 -22.96 -18.25
CA ALA A 98 7.17 -22.84 -19.33
C ALA A 98 8.06 -24.07 -19.44
N ARG A 99 8.40 -24.73 -18.32
CA ARG A 99 9.17 -25.98 -18.32
C ARG A 99 8.43 -27.15 -18.96
N LYS A 100 7.11 -27.14 -19.02
CA LYS A 100 6.31 -28.18 -19.70
C LYS A 100 6.34 -28.07 -21.22
N PHE A 101 6.81 -26.94 -21.77
CA PHE A 101 6.99 -26.78 -23.22
C PHE A 101 8.27 -27.46 -23.77
N LEU A 102 9.16 -27.86 -22.86
CA LEU A 102 10.40 -28.58 -23.26
C LEU A 102 10.20 -30.06 -23.01
N THR A 103 10.07 -30.82 -24.10
CA THR A 103 10.06 -32.28 -24.10
C THR A 103 11.34 -32.81 -24.73
N GLN A 104 11.96 -33.80 -24.09
CA GLN A 104 13.10 -34.48 -24.63
C GLN A 104 12.59 -35.55 -25.58
N VAL A 105 12.96 -35.44 -26.85
CA VAL A 105 12.51 -36.37 -27.91
C VAL A 105 13.73 -36.94 -28.62
N GLY A 106 13.66 -38.20 -29.03
CA GLY A 106 14.70 -38.80 -29.90
C GLY A 106 14.74 -38.13 -31.27
N LEU A 107 15.83 -38.36 -32.03
CA LEU A 107 16.10 -37.74 -33.34
C LEU A 107 14.97 -37.90 -34.37
N SER A 108 14.08 -38.88 -34.20
CA SER A 108 12.90 -39.13 -35.05
C SER A 108 11.56 -38.93 -34.35
N GLY A 109 11.56 -38.31 -33.16
CA GLY A 109 10.36 -38.12 -32.39
C GLY A 109 9.61 -36.83 -32.76
N VAL A 110 8.31 -36.81 -32.49
CA VAL A 110 7.43 -35.66 -32.69
C VAL A 110 7.32 -34.89 -31.37
N TYR A 111 7.52 -33.57 -31.43
CA TYR A 111 7.33 -32.69 -30.24
C TYR A 111 5.84 -32.50 -29.93
N GLU A 112 5.50 -32.55 -28.66
CA GLU A 112 4.18 -32.09 -28.21
C GLU A 112 4.03 -30.58 -28.41
N THR A 113 2.94 -30.19 -29.03
CA THR A 113 2.60 -28.78 -29.24
C THR A 113 1.69 -28.30 -28.14
N PHE A 114 2.10 -27.26 -27.42
CA PHE A 114 1.31 -26.63 -26.36
C PHE A 114 0.74 -25.30 -26.85
N ARG A 115 -0.52 -25.02 -26.49
CA ARG A 115 -1.17 -23.74 -26.76
C ARG A 115 -0.94 -22.79 -25.60
N LEU A 116 -0.61 -21.54 -25.92
CA LEU A 116 -0.57 -20.43 -24.96
C LEU A 116 -1.99 -19.94 -24.72
N ASP A 117 -2.62 -20.44 -23.67
CA ASP A 117 -3.91 -19.93 -23.22
C ASP A 117 -3.68 -18.75 -22.24
N ASN A 118 -3.83 -17.53 -22.77
CA ASN A 118 -3.84 -16.33 -21.95
C ASN A 118 -5.28 -15.99 -21.56
N SER A 119 -5.57 -15.99 -20.27
CA SER A 119 -6.84 -15.47 -19.77
C SER A 119 -6.72 -13.97 -19.48
N THR A 120 -7.75 -13.23 -19.85
CA THR A 120 -7.91 -11.83 -19.46
C THR A 120 -8.80 -11.75 -18.24
N PHE A 121 -8.45 -10.90 -17.31
CA PHE A 121 -9.16 -10.68 -16.07
C PHE A 121 -9.50 -9.20 -15.93
N GLU A 122 -10.74 -8.91 -15.55
CA GLU A 122 -11.21 -7.56 -15.27
C GLU A 122 -11.18 -7.32 -13.76
N VAL A 123 -10.65 -6.18 -13.35
CA VAL A 123 -10.70 -5.71 -11.97
C VAL A 123 -11.81 -4.69 -11.85
N GLY A 124 -12.81 -4.98 -11.02
CA GLY A 124 -13.88 -4.05 -10.69
C GLY A 124 -13.33 -2.93 -9.79
N ALA A 125 -13.77 -1.71 -10.04
CA ALA A 125 -13.48 -0.56 -9.21
C ALA A 125 -14.74 -0.14 -8.43
N TYR A 126 -14.55 0.21 -7.15
CA TYR A 126 -15.59 0.70 -6.25
C TYR A 126 -15.30 2.16 -5.91
N ALA A 127 -16.34 2.95 -5.68
CA ALA A 127 -16.19 4.32 -5.22
C ALA A 127 -15.78 4.32 -3.74
N ILE A 128 -14.66 4.94 -3.43
CA ILE A 128 -14.20 5.19 -2.07
C ILE A 128 -14.11 6.70 -1.91
N GLY A 129 -14.73 7.22 -0.88
CA GLY A 129 -14.78 8.65 -0.65
C GLY A 129 -15.15 8.99 0.77
N GLY A 130 -15.06 10.26 1.09
CA GLY A 130 -15.44 10.84 2.36
C GLY A 130 -16.20 12.14 2.16
N ALA A 131 -16.89 12.56 3.18
CA ALA A 131 -17.54 13.86 3.26
C ALA A 131 -17.02 14.60 4.49
N CYS A 132 -16.79 15.90 4.33
CA CYS A 132 -16.49 16.78 5.45
C CYS A 132 -17.40 17.99 5.40
N THR A 133 -17.80 18.47 6.57
CA THR A 133 -18.56 19.72 6.72
C THR A 133 -17.56 20.83 6.99
N ILE A 134 -17.62 21.90 6.21
CA ILE A 134 -16.80 23.09 6.40
C ILE A 134 -17.71 24.20 6.96
N ASP A 135 -17.29 24.73 8.10
CA ASP A 135 -17.85 25.96 8.65
C ASP A 135 -17.08 27.15 8.03
N PHE A 136 -17.79 27.91 7.22
CA PHE A 136 -17.18 29.02 6.49
C PHE A 136 -16.60 30.10 7.40
N GLU A 137 -17.25 30.36 8.56
CA GLU A 137 -16.78 31.37 9.50
C GLU A 137 -15.46 30.94 10.15
N ARG A 138 -15.32 29.65 10.50
CA ARG A 138 -14.10 29.09 11.07
C ARG A 138 -12.94 29.04 10.06
N MET A 139 -13.26 28.84 8.79
CA MET A 139 -12.26 28.92 7.72
C MET A 139 -11.75 30.35 7.53
N LEU A 140 -12.62 31.38 7.61
CA LEU A 140 -12.22 32.77 7.52
C LEU A 140 -11.39 33.22 8.73
N ASP A 141 -11.73 32.73 9.93
CA ASP A 141 -10.98 33.00 11.16
C ASP A 141 -9.62 32.26 11.18
N GLY A 142 -9.37 31.36 10.23
CA GLY A 142 -8.15 30.56 10.15
C GLY A 142 -8.08 29.43 11.17
N ALA A 143 -9.21 29.06 11.76
CA ALA A 143 -9.32 27.90 12.64
C ALA A 143 -9.38 26.57 11.86
N GLU A 144 -9.79 26.61 10.59
CA GLU A 144 -9.80 25.48 9.67
C GLU A 144 -8.93 25.80 8.47
N ASP A 145 -7.98 24.90 8.14
CA ASP A 145 -7.05 25.07 7.03
C ASP A 145 -7.40 24.10 5.88
N MET A 146 -7.66 24.66 4.71
CA MET A 146 -7.94 23.87 3.51
C MET A 146 -6.73 22.99 3.08
N ALA A 147 -5.50 23.42 3.38
CA ALA A 147 -4.32 22.63 3.05
C ALA A 147 -4.23 21.38 3.96
N GLU A 148 -4.59 21.52 5.24
CA GLU A 148 -4.71 20.40 6.18
C GLU A 148 -5.77 19.40 5.71
N LEU A 149 -6.94 19.89 5.27
CA LEU A 149 -8.00 19.05 4.70
C LEU A 149 -7.54 18.25 3.50
N VAL A 150 -6.79 18.87 2.57
CA VAL A 150 -6.21 18.18 1.40
C VAL A 150 -5.22 17.10 1.85
N GLY A 151 -4.40 17.40 2.85
CA GLY A 151 -3.46 16.46 3.45
C GLY A 151 -4.18 15.23 4.00
N LEU A 152 -5.19 15.46 4.84
CA LEU A 152 -6.01 14.39 5.44
C LEU A 152 -6.74 13.55 4.39
N LEU A 153 -7.32 14.17 3.37
CA LEU A 153 -7.98 13.44 2.28
C LEU A 153 -7.00 12.56 1.49
N THR A 154 -5.79 13.05 1.23
CA THR A 154 -4.76 12.31 0.51
C THR A 154 -4.27 11.12 1.35
N GLU A 155 -4.10 11.31 2.65
CA GLU A 155 -3.71 10.26 3.60
C GLU A 155 -4.81 9.20 3.71
N ALA A 156 -6.06 9.61 3.94
CA ALA A 156 -7.21 8.70 4.00
C ALA A 156 -7.40 7.88 2.71
N GLN A 157 -7.20 8.48 1.53
CA GLN A 157 -7.25 7.75 0.26
C GLN A 157 -6.10 6.74 0.13
N THR A 158 -4.91 7.07 0.62
CA THR A 158 -3.75 6.17 0.60
C THR A 158 -4.00 4.98 1.52
N ASP A 159 -4.50 5.22 2.73
CA ASP A 159 -4.86 4.18 3.70
C ASP A 159 -5.95 3.26 3.17
N ALA A 160 -6.95 3.82 2.49
CA ALA A 160 -7.99 3.03 1.83
C ALA A 160 -7.43 2.07 0.77
N VAL A 161 -6.37 2.46 0.04
CA VAL A 161 -5.68 1.56 -0.90
C VAL A 161 -5.04 0.39 -0.18
N TYR A 162 -4.32 0.63 0.92
CA TYR A 162 -3.72 -0.44 1.72
C TYR A 162 -4.78 -1.42 2.24
N GLN A 163 -5.88 -0.90 2.74
CA GLN A 163 -6.98 -1.74 3.22
C GLN A 163 -7.59 -2.58 2.10
N GLN A 164 -7.82 -2.01 0.92
CA GLN A 164 -8.33 -2.76 -0.22
C GLN A 164 -7.35 -3.84 -0.71
N VAL A 165 -6.05 -3.56 -0.70
CA VAL A 165 -5.02 -4.57 -1.00
C VAL A 165 -5.07 -5.71 0.01
N GLN A 166 -5.12 -5.40 1.30
CA GLN A 166 -5.21 -6.40 2.36
C GLN A 166 -6.51 -7.22 2.25
N ARG A 167 -7.64 -6.56 2.02
CA ARG A 167 -8.93 -7.24 1.80
C ARG A 167 -8.86 -8.21 0.62
N ALA A 168 -8.27 -7.79 -0.50
CA ALA A 168 -8.07 -8.66 -1.66
C ALA A 168 -7.17 -9.86 -1.35
N LEU A 169 -6.09 -9.66 -0.57
CA LEU A 169 -5.19 -10.73 -0.13
C LEU A 169 -5.89 -11.72 0.80
N ARG A 170 -6.67 -11.24 1.78
CA ARG A 170 -7.47 -12.07 2.68
C ARG A 170 -8.55 -12.86 1.94
N ALA A 171 -9.29 -12.19 1.05
CA ALA A 171 -10.33 -12.83 0.23
C ALA A 171 -9.75 -13.90 -0.70
N ALA A 172 -8.58 -13.65 -1.29
CA ALA A 172 -7.88 -14.64 -2.10
C ALA A 172 -7.41 -15.84 -1.27
N PHE A 173 -6.97 -15.59 -0.02
CA PHE A 173 -6.54 -16.63 0.90
C PHE A 173 -7.68 -17.55 1.37
N ALA A 174 -8.88 -17.00 1.55
CA ALA A 174 -10.06 -17.77 1.91
C ALA A 174 -10.53 -18.71 0.80
N LYS A 175 -10.13 -18.45 -0.47
CA LYS A 175 -10.49 -19.31 -1.60
C LYS A 175 -9.70 -20.62 -1.58
N THR A 176 -10.34 -21.71 -1.98
CA THR A 176 -9.81 -23.09 -1.97
C THR A 176 -8.61 -23.32 -2.91
N GLY A 177 -8.23 -22.33 -3.73
CA GLY A 177 -7.17 -22.47 -4.73
C GLY A 177 -5.74 -22.19 -4.23
N VAL A 178 -5.55 -21.69 -3.01
CA VAL A 178 -4.22 -21.39 -2.47
C VAL A 178 -3.57 -22.67 -1.94
N PRO A 179 -2.38 -23.07 -2.44
CA PRO A 179 -1.70 -24.28 -1.98
C PRO A 179 -1.40 -24.26 -0.48
N ALA A 180 -1.41 -25.42 0.17
CA ALA A 180 -1.10 -25.53 1.60
C ALA A 180 0.29 -25.00 1.95
N ASN A 181 1.28 -25.22 1.09
CA ASN A 181 2.66 -24.74 1.28
C ASN A 181 2.81 -23.22 1.19
N ASN A 182 1.78 -22.52 0.76
CA ASN A 182 1.73 -21.05 0.74
C ASN A 182 1.12 -20.44 2.00
N ARG A 183 0.85 -21.28 3.01
CA ARG A 183 0.23 -20.90 4.27
C ARG A 183 1.10 -21.33 5.43
N ALA A 184 1.35 -20.42 6.35
CA ALA A 184 1.95 -20.73 7.64
C ALA A 184 1.13 -20.07 8.75
N SER A 185 1.07 -20.69 9.91
CA SER A 185 0.41 -20.12 11.08
C SER A 185 1.05 -20.65 12.35
N GLY A 186 1.16 -19.78 13.36
CA GLY A 186 1.69 -20.12 14.67
C GLY A 186 1.16 -19.19 15.76
N ALA A 187 1.28 -19.60 17.02
CA ALA A 187 1.03 -18.73 18.17
C ALA A 187 2.22 -17.80 18.45
N THR A 188 3.41 -18.18 17.98
CA THR A 188 4.63 -17.39 17.99
C THR A 188 5.18 -17.35 16.59
N PHE A 189 6.02 -16.35 16.30
CA PHE A 189 6.71 -16.28 15.02
C PHE A 189 7.75 -17.42 14.91
N ASP A 190 7.74 -18.11 13.77
CA ASP A 190 8.73 -19.14 13.41
C ASP A 190 9.45 -18.71 12.15
N GLY A 191 10.74 -18.42 12.28
CA GLY A 191 11.58 -17.96 11.18
C GLY A 191 11.80 -19.01 10.10
N ASP A 192 11.75 -20.29 10.41
CA ASP A 192 11.95 -21.36 9.43
C ASP A 192 10.71 -21.58 8.57
N GLU A 193 9.51 -21.48 9.16
CA GLU A 193 8.26 -21.47 8.39
C GLU A 193 8.16 -20.27 7.45
N MET A 194 8.60 -19.08 7.92
CA MET A 194 8.69 -17.90 7.04
C MET A 194 9.68 -18.13 5.89
N MET A 195 10.82 -18.77 6.14
CA MET A 195 11.80 -19.10 5.09
C MET A 195 11.25 -20.10 4.07
N LYS A 196 10.40 -21.06 4.48
CA LYS A 196 9.71 -21.96 3.54
C LYS A 196 8.78 -21.20 2.60
N LEU A 197 8.01 -20.24 3.15
CA LEU A 197 7.18 -19.35 2.32
C LEU A 197 8.02 -18.53 1.34
N ILE A 198 9.10 -17.91 1.80
CA ILE A 198 10.01 -17.13 0.95
C ILE A 198 10.60 -17.99 -0.18
N SER A 199 11.07 -19.20 0.13
CA SER A 199 11.61 -20.12 -0.89
C SER A 199 10.56 -20.55 -1.90
N THR A 200 9.33 -20.78 -1.46
CA THR A 200 8.21 -21.11 -2.35
C THR A 200 7.93 -19.95 -3.32
N VAL A 201 7.88 -18.71 -2.81
CA VAL A 201 7.66 -17.53 -3.67
C VAL A 201 8.83 -17.30 -4.62
N ARG A 202 10.08 -17.43 -4.16
CA ARG A 202 11.28 -17.29 -5.00
C ARG A 202 11.35 -18.33 -6.11
N ALA A 203 10.75 -19.51 -5.93
CA ALA A 203 10.71 -20.54 -6.96
C ALA A 203 9.91 -20.11 -8.20
N TYR A 204 8.94 -19.21 -8.04
CA TYR A 204 8.11 -18.68 -9.13
C TYR A 204 8.62 -17.35 -9.71
N GLY A 205 9.45 -16.63 -8.97
CA GLY A 205 9.89 -15.29 -9.35
C GLY A 205 11.39 -15.08 -9.25
N SER A 206 11.78 -13.82 -9.27
CA SER A 206 13.17 -13.38 -9.16
C SER A 206 13.54 -12.99 -7.73
N GLY A 207 12.60 -12.54 -6.93
CA GLY A 207 12.78 -12.12 -5.55
C GLY A 207 11.49 -12.23 -4.76
N ALA A 208 11.59 -12.03 -3.46
CA ALA A 208 10.45 -11.96 -2.56
C ALA A 208 10.56 -10.71 -1.68
N VAL A 209 9.45 -10.17 -1.26
CA VAL A 209 9.33 -9.10 -0.28
C VAL A 209 8.30 -9.51 0.77
N ILE A 210 8.56 -9.18 2.02
CA ILE A 210 7.63 -9.37 3.13
C ILE A 210 6.87 -8.06 3.32
N PHE A 211 5.55 -8.12 3.29
CA PHE A 211 4.65 -7.00 3.51
C PHE A 211 3.91 -7.24 4.82
N ALA A 212 4.20 -6.46 5.85
CA ALA A 212 3.72 -6.71 7.21
C ALA A 212 3.46 -5.42 7.98
N PRO A 213 2.46 -5.39 8.89
CA PRO A 213 2.23 -4.29 9.80
C PRO A 213 3.29 -4.24 10.92
N PRO A 214 3.49 -3.08 11.56
CA PRO A 214 4.52 -2.89 12.58
C PRO A 214 4.40 -3.86 13.76
N GLU A 215 3.19 -4.21 14.18
CA GLU A 215 2.94 -5.16 15.27
C GLU A 215 3.45 -6.56 14.93
N PHE A 216 3.27 -6.99 13.68
CA PHE A 216 3.81 -8.25 13.21
C PHE A 216 5.34 -8.22 13.18
N ILE A 217 5.92 -7.13 12.69
CA ILE A 217 7.39 -6.96 12.63
C ILE A 217 7.98 -6.98 14.03
N ALA A 218 7.35 -6.31 14.99
CA ALA A 218 7.75 -6.35 16.40
C ALA A 218 7.63 -7.76 17.00
N ALA A 219 6.59 -8.50 16.63
CA ALA A 219 6.38 -9.88 17.09
C ALA A 219 7.35 -10.90 16.48
N MET A 220 8.08 -10.56 15.41
CA MET A 220 9.15 -11.41 14.88
C MET A 220 10.28 -11.60 15.89
N GLY A 221 10.56 -10.59 16.72
CA GLY A 221 11.50 -10.67 17.83
C GLY A 221 12.89 -11.18 17.44
N ALA A 222 13.47 -11.96 18.33
CA ALA A 222 14.82 -12.53 18.15
C ALA A 222 14.92 -13.55 17.00
N ASP A 223 13.80 -14.20 16.62
CA ASP A 223 13.77 -15.20 15.54
C ASP A 223 13.92 -14.59 14.15
N ALA A 224 13.73 -13.28 14.04
CA ALA A 224 13.99 -12.54 12.81
C ALA A 224 15.49 -12.38 12.52
N ILE A 225 16.33 -12.40 13.55
CA ILE A 225 17.76 -12.17 13.46
C ILE A 225 18.45 -13.52 13.65
N VAL A 226 19.35 -13.88 12.70
CA VAL A 226 20.15 -15.09 12.82
C VAL A 226 21.30 -14.83 13.81
N PRO A 227 21.37 -15.56 14.94
CA PRO A 227 22.49 -15.40 15.83
C PRO A 227 23.79 -15.86 15.16
N ILE A 228 24.89 -15.17 15.45
CA ILE A 228 26.21 -15.54 14.94
C ILE A 228 26.66 -16.82 15.66
N GLY A 229 26.96 -17.87 14.89
CA GLY A 229 27.61 -19.06 15.41
C GLY A 229 29.03 -18.72 15.87
N VAL A 230 29.33 -18.93 17.15
CA VAL A 230 30.67 -18.82 17.68
C VAL A 230 31.38 -20.15 17.43
N TYR A 231 32.52 -20.12 16.74
CA TYR A 231 33.36 -21.31 16.59
C TYR A 231 34.04 -21.61 17.94
N ASP A 232 33.94 -22.84 18.37
CA ASP A 232 34.74 -23.31 19.48
C ASP A 232 36.21 -23.52 19.07
N ASN A 233 37.11 -23.74 20.06
CA ASN A 233 38.54 -23.97 19.80
C ASN A 233 38.82 -25.25 18.98
N SER A 234 37.82 -26.09 18.72
CA SER A 234 37.92 -27.29 17.88
C SER A 234 37.50 -27.06 16.43
N GLY A 235 37.13 -25.82 16.08
CA GLY A 235 36.67 -25.46 14.71
C GLY A 235 35.26 -25.95 14.42
N THR A 236 34.56 -26.47 15.41
CA THR A 236 33.15 -26.87 15.27
C THR A 236 32.26 -25.67 15.54
N VAL A 237 31.24 -25.46 14.71
CA VAL A 237 30.25 -24.41 14.96
C VAL A 237 29.53 -24.77 16.25
N ALA A 238 29.83 -24.10 17.34
CA ALA A 238 29.04 -24.20 18.55
C ALA A 238 27.59 -23.81 18.19
N ALA A 239 26.62 -24.50 18.78
CA ALA A 239 25.22 -24.10 18.61
C ALA A 239 25.11 -22.61 18.85
N ALA A 240 24.41 -21.90 17.92
CA ALA A 240 24.25 -20.47 17.96
C ALA A 240 23.97 -19.99 19.39
N THR A 241 24.88 -19.20 19.94
CA THR A 241 24.75 -18.73 21.32
C THR A 241 23.64 -17.67 21.32
N PRO A 242 22.51 -17.88 22.02
CA PRO A 242 21.46 -16.89 22.09
C PRO A 242 22.03 -15.56 22.60
N GLY A 243 21.76 -14.47 21.87
CA GLY A 243 22.14 -13.12 22.25
C GLY A 243 23.40 -12.55 21.58
N VAL A 244 24.10 -13.29 20.72
CA VAL A 244 25.20 -12.75 19.89
C VAL A 244 24.70 -12.52 18.48
N TYR A 245 24.44 -11.26 18.12
CA TYR A 245 23.90 -10.84 16.83
C TYR A 245 24.93 -10.04 16.03
N HIS A 246 24.74 -9.97 14.72
CA HIS A 246 25.64 -9.18 13.87
C HIS A 246 25.47 -7.68 14.18
N PRO A 247 26.56 -6.91 14.36
CA PRO A 247 26.47 -5.48 14.67
C PRO A 247 25.61 -4.68 13.70
N GLN A 248 25.62 -5.01 12.41
CA GLN A 248 24.81 -4.33 11.39
C GLN A 248 23.29 -4.52 11.59
N ASP A 249 22.87 -5.68 12.10
CA ASP A 249 21.45 -5.94 12.36
C ASP A 249 20.98 -5.15 13.59
N ILE A 250 21.87 -5.05 14.60
CA ILE A 250 21.63 -4.25 15.81
C ILE A 250 21.55 -2.76 15.45
N ASP A 251 22.48 -2.27 14.63
CA ASP A 251 22.52 -0.87 14.19
C ASP A 251 21.28 -0.53 13.35
N ALA A 252 20.82 -1.43 12.48
CA ALA A 252 19.60 -1.24 11.72
C ALA A 252 18.39 -1.07 12.63
N ILE A 253 18.24 -1.92 13.66
CA ILE A 253 17.14 -1.83 14.64
C ILE A 253 17.23 -0.54 15.46
N HIS A 254 18.43 -0.16 15.91
CA HIS A 254 18.61 1.08 16.65
C HIS A 254 18.29 2.34 15.83
N ASN A 255 18.62 2.35 14.55
CA ASN A 255 18.42 3.51 13.70
C ASN A 255 16.96 3.66 13.20
N THR A 256 16.27 2.54 12.94
CA THR A 256 14.92 2.55 12.34
C THR A 256 13.82 2.13 13.30
N GLY A 257 14.19 1.56 14.47
CA GLY A 257 13.24 1.04 15.45
C GLY A 257 12.59 -0.30 15.05
N TYR A 258 12.87 -0.82 13.85
CA TYR A 258 12.31 -2.08 13.35
C TYR A 258 13.26 -2.78 12.37
N ILE A 259 13.00 -4.05 12.08
CA ILE A 259 13.80 -4.86 11.18
C ILE A 259 13.38 -4.59 9.74
N ASN A 260 14.29 -4.09 8.91
CA ASN A 260 14.07 -3.84 7.49
C ASN A 260 14.36 -5.04 6.59
N LEU A 261 15.09 -6.02 7.10
CA LEU A 261 15.60 -7.16 6.34
C LEU A 261 15.47 -8.44 7.15
N PHE A 262 14.77 -9.42 6.62
CA PHE A 262 14.67 -10.76 7.20
C PHE A 262 15.45 -11.76 6.36
N ARG A 263 16.59 -12.26 6.87
CA ARG A 263 17.44 -13.27 6.19
C ARG A 263 17.64 -12.98 4.69
N GLY A 264 17.99 -11.73 4.34
CA GLY A 264 18.18 -11.28 2.95
C GLY A 264 16.91 -11.03 2.14
N THR A 265 15.75 -10.94 2.78
CA THR A 265 14.48 -10.57 2.18
C THR A 265 14.02 -9.23 2.74
N PRO A 266 13.79 -8.21 1.89
CA PRO A 266 13.34 -6.91 2.38
C PRO A 266 11.94 -7.00 2.99
N ILE A 267 11.73 -6.21 4.05
CA ILE A 267 10.44 -6.03 4.70
C ILE A 267 9.92 -4.64 4.32
N VAL A 268 8.70 -4.59 3.82
CA VAL A 268 7.94 -3.36 3.57
C VAL A 268 6.90 -3.24 4.67
N GLN A 269 7.04 -2.21 5.47
CA GLN A 269 6.09 -1.92 6.54
C GLN A 269 4.79 -1.37 5.94
N ILE A 270 3.65 -1.94 6.35
CA ILE A 270 2.34 -1.38 6.06
C ILE A 270 2.08 -0.29 7.10
N PRO A 271 1.71 0.94 6.70
CA PRO A 271 1.26 1.94 7.66
C PRO A 271 0.09 1.40 8.48
N GLN A 272 0.12 1.63 9.79
CA GLN A 272 -0.94 1.20 10.69
C GLN A 272 -1.55 2.43 11.37
N SER A 273 -2.86 2.42 11.51
CA SER A 273 -3.60 3.41 12.29
C SER A 273 -4.62 2.71 13.18
N PHE A 274 -5.04 3.40 14.24
CA PHE A 274 -6.15 2.95 15.07
C PHE A 274 -7.46 3.54 14.55
N ILE A 275 -8.54 2.77 14.67
CA ILE A 275 -9.88 3.19 14.25
C ILE A 275 -10.61 3.85 15.43
N ASP A 276 -10.23 3.45 16.65
CA ASP A 276 -10.87 3.84 17.89
C ASP A 276 -9.95 4.71 18.77
N GLU A 277 -10.55 5.54 19.61
CA GLU A 277 -9.84 6.37 20.58
C GLU A 277 -9.22 5.57 21.75
N SER A 278 -9.63 4.30 21.92
CA SER A 278 -9.05 3.40 22.92
C SER A 278 -7.76 2.72 22.48
N ASN A 279 -7.37 2.85 21.21
CA ASN A 279 -6.20 2.23 20.59
C ASN A 279 -6.20 0.68 20.66
N GLU A 280 -7.39 0.09 20.65
CA GLU A 280 -7.54 -1.37 20.69
C GLU A 280 -7.77 -1.97 19.29
N LYS A 281 -8.41 -1.22 18.40
CA LYS A 281 -8.80 -1.66 17.07
C LYS A 281 -7.90 -1.06 16.01
N THR A 282 -7.28 -1.92 15.21
CA THR A 282 -6.37 -1.52 14.14
C THR A 282 -7.05 -1.53 12.79
N TRP A 283 -6.60 -0.63 11.89
CA TRP A 283 -7.07 -0.50 10.52
C TRP A 283 -6.65 -1.67 9.63
N ILE A 284 -5.45 -2.18 9.86
CA ILE A 284 -4.85 -3.32 9.15
C ILE A 284 -4.75 -4.51 10.12
N ASP A 285 -5.02 -5.73 9.62
CA ASP A 285 -4.94 -6.94 10.45
C ASP A 285 -3.51 -7.17 10.95
N PRO A 286 -3.25 -7.00 12.25
CA PRO A 286 -1.90 -7.06 12.80
C PRO A 286 -1.33 -8.48 12.84
N GLN A 287 -2.17 -9.51 12.69
CA GLN A 287 -1.77 -10.91 12.73
C GLN A 287 -1.20 -11.43 11.41
N LEU A 288 -1.33 -10.69 10.31
CA LEU A 288 -1.03 -11.19 8.98
C LEU A 288 0.21 -10.54 8.38
N ALA A 289 1.10 -11.36 7.85
CA ALA A 289 2.19 -10.95 6.97
C ALA A 289 2.10 -11.66 5.62
N TYR A 290 2.42 -10.95 4.57
CA TYR A 290 2.34 -11.44 3.20
C TYR A 290 3.73 -11.53 2.58
N VAL A 291 4.04 -12.64 1.94
CA VAL A 291 5.26 -12.82 1.15
C VAL A 291 4.89 -12.73 -0.32
N LEU A 292 5.35 -11.68 -0.97
CA LEU A 292 4.96 -11.33 -2.33
C LEU A 292 6.18 -11.34 -3.26
N PRO A 293 6.04 -11.74 -4.55
CA PRO A 293 7.14 -11.73 -5.50
C PRO A 293 7.45 -10.30 -5.98
N THR A 294 8.72 -9.95 -6.10
CA THR A 294 9.17 -8.64 -6.59
C THR A 294 9.37 -8.60 -8.11
N GLY A 295 9.46 -9.73 -8.75
CA GLY A 295 9.70 -9.84 -10.20
C GLY A 295 8.79 -10.87 -10.87
N GLY A 296 8.71 -10.80 -12.18
CA GLY A 296 7.82 -11.67 -12.94
C GLY A 296 6.38 -11.14 -12.96
N GLU A 297 5.42 -12.02 -12.72
CA GLU A 297 4.01 -11.63 -12.65
C GLU A 297 3.66 -11.20 -11.22
N LYS A 298 3.36 -9.91 -11.06
CA LYS A 298 2.92 -9.35 -9.79
C LYS A 298 1.50 -9.83 -9.49
N PRO A 299 1.25 -10.49 -8.35
CA PRO A 299 -0.06 -11.07 -8.05
C PRO A 299 -1.14 -10.01 -7.78
N VAL A 300 -0.76 -8.91 -7.17
CA VAL A 300 -1.67 -7.82 -6.81
C VAL A 300 -1.84 -6.88 -7.99
N LYS A 301 -3.09 -6.58 -8.35
CA LYS A 301 -3.47 -5.61 -9.38
C LYS A 301 -4.31 -4.52 -8.74
N ILE A 302 -3.88 -3.28 -8.90
CA ILE A 302 -4.57 -2.10 -8.38
C ILE A 302 -5.00 -1.25 -9.57
N VAL A 303 -6.23 -0.78 -9.52
CA VAL A 303 -6.82 0.04 -10.58
C VAL A 303 -7.38 1.31 -9.98
N PHE A 304 -7.00 2.43 -10.55
CA PHE A 304 -7.65 3.72 -10.37
C PHE A 304 -8.48 4.02 -11.62
N GLU A 305 -9.79 4.23 -11.45
CA GLU A 305 -10.70 4.56 -12.55
C GLU A 305 -11.13 6.02 -12.45
N GLY A 306 -10.83 6.79 -13.49
CA GLY A 306 -11.14 8.21 -13.56
C GLY A 306 -10.31 9.05 -12.60
N ASN A 307 -10.71 10.31 -12.47
CA ASN A 307 -10.12 11.28 -11.56
C ASN A 307 -10.95 11.37 -10.28
N THR A 308 -10.36 11.92 -9.23
CA THR A 308 -11.08 12.29 -8.01
C THR A 308 -12.21 13.24 -8.35
N GLN A 309 -13.40 13.00 -7.84
CA GLN A 309 -14.55 13.86 -8.03
C GLN A 309 -14.91 14.52 -6.70
N MET A 310 -15.23 15.80 -6.76
CA MET A 310 -15.60 16.59 -5.61
C MET A 310 -16.93 17.27 -5.89
N TYR A 311 -17.87 17.20 -4.94
CA TYR A 311 -19.17 17.82 -5.01
C TYR A 311 -19.43 18.55 -3.71
N ASP A 312 -20.05 19.74 -3.82
CA ASP A 312 -20.48 20.53 -2.70
C ASP A 312 -22.00 20.50 -2.54
N PHE A 313 -22.45 20.42 -1.32
CA PHE A 313 -23.86 20.52 -0.95
C PHE A 313 -24.03 21.58 0.11
N VAL A 314 -24.96 22.48 -0.11
CA VAL A 314 -25.33 23.50 0.89
C VAL A 314 -26.50 22.95 1.72
N ASN A 315 -26.29 22.81 3.02
CA ASN A 315 -27.29 22.32 3.95
C ASN A 315 -28.31 23.40 4.32
N ARG A 316 -29.41 23.00 4.97
CA ARG A 316 -30.47 23.91 5.41
C ARG A 316 -30.01 24.89 6.52
N ASP A 317 -28.97 24.53 7.26
CA ASP A 317 -28.33 25.33 8.30
C ASP A 317 -27.25 26.28 7.79
N GLN A 318 -27.10 26.36 6.46
CA GLN A 318 -26.09 27.15 5.76
C GLN A 318 -24.66 26.60 5.88
N SER A 319 -24.44 25.45 6.50
CA SER A 319 -23.17 24.75 6.44
C SER A 319 -22.97 24.16 5.04
N MET A 320 -21.71 23.97 4.66
CA MET A 320 -21.36 23.38 3.39
C MET A 320 -20.68 22.03 3.59
N GLU A 321 -21.20 21.01 2.92
CA GLU A 321 -20.59 19.69 2.86
C GLU A 321 -19.82 19.52 1.58
N ILE A 322 -18.59 19.06 1.68
CA ILE A 322 -17.77 18.66 0.54
C ILE A 322 -17.64 17.15 0.52
N HIS A 323 -18.12 16.55 -0.55
CA HIS A 323 -18.03 15.13 -0.81
C HIS A 323 -16.94 14.88 -1.83
N THR A 324 -15.97 14.05 -1.46
CA THR A 324 -14.91 13.60 -2.38
C THR A 324 -14.99 12.10 -2.55
N TYR A 325 -14.86 11.63 -3.79
CA TYR A 325 -14.72 10.21 -4.05
C TYR A 325 -13.82 9.93 -5.23
N ARG A 326 -13.19 8.76 -5.19
CA ARG A 326 -12.41 8.19 -6.27
C ARG A 326 -12.75 6.72 -6.42
N LYS A 327 -12.71 6.21 -7.64
CA LYS A 327 -12.91 4.78 -7.87
C LYS A 327 -11.58 4.05 -7.81
N LEU A 328 -11.54 3.05 -6.94
CA LEU A 328 -10.40 2.21 -6.66
C LEU A 328 -10.81 0.75 -6.70
N GLY A 329 -9.96 -0.11 -7.24
CA GLY A 329 -10.14 -1.55 -7.20
C GLY A 329 -8.82 -2.26 -6.92
N ALA A 330 -8.85 -3.31 -6.12
CA ALA A 330 -7.73 -4.21 -5.92
C ALA A 330 -8.17 -5.66 -6.12
N ALA A 331 -7.36 -6.44 -6.82
CA ALA A 331 -7.62 -7.86 -7.02
C ALA A 331 -6.33 -8.68 -7.11
N ILE A 332 -6.44 -9.97 -6.84
CA ILE A 332 -5.34 -10.92 -6.94
C ILE A 332 -5.61 -11.90 -8.08
N LEU A 333 -4.66 -11.99 -9.01
CA LEU A 333 -4.79 -12.82 -10.20
C LEU A 333 -4.28 -14.24 -10.02
N THR A 334 -3.25 -14.44 -9.20
CA THR A 334 -2.57 -15.72 -9.05
C THR A 334 -2.60 -16.18 -7.60
N TYR A 335 -2.75 -17.47 -7.39
CA TYR A 335 -2.88 -18.04 -6.03
C TYR A 335 -1.66 -18.87 -5.58
N HIS A 336 -0.68 -19.08 -6.46
CA HIS A 336 0.42 -20.02 -6.23
C HIS A 336 1.79 -19.37 -6.05
N ASN A 337 1.93 -18.09 -6.38
CA ASN A 337 3.21 -17.38 -6.38
C ASN A 337 3.40 -16.39 -5.20
N TRP A 338 2.57 -16.46 -4.20
CA TRP A 338 2.66 -15.65 -2.98
C TRP A 338 2.29 -16.49 -1.75
N GLY A 339 2.64 -16.01 -0.57
CA GLY A 339 2.38 -16.71 0.68
C GLY A 339 1.85 -15.80 1.78
N ILE A 340 1.23 -16.39 2.80
CA ILE A 340 0.72 -15.70 3.96
C ILE A 340 1.18 -16.40 5.23
N TYR A 341 1.59 -15.61 6.21
CA TYR A 341 1.89 -16.05 7.56
C TYR A 341 0.91 -15.41 8.53
N LYS A 342 0.28 -16.22 9.40
CA LYS A 342 -0.62 -15.76 10.45
C LYS A 342 0.00 -16.00 11.82
N ASN A 343 0.25 -14.92 12.58
CA ASN A 343 0.69 -14.99 13.97
C ASN A 343 -0.51 -14.76 14.90
N THR A 344 -1.03 -15.84 15.50
CA THR A 344 -2.20 -15.78 16.38
C THR A 344 -1.86 -15.30 17.79
N GLY A 345 -0.59 -15.12 18.14
CA GLY A 345 -0.14 -14.59 19.42
C GLY A 345 -0.28 -13.08 19.56
N ILE A 346 -0.53 -12.37 18.46
CA ILE A 346 -0.80 -10.93 18.48
C ILE A 346 -2.26 -10.74 18.94
N THR A 347 -2.44 -9.99 20.03
CA THR A 347 -3.74 -9.84 20.70
C THR A 347 -4.58 -8.68 20.22
N GLN A 348 -3.98 -7.73 19.50
CA GLN A 348 -4.71 -6.61 18.92
C GLN A 348 -5.77 -7.07 17.94
N THR A 349 -6.92 -6.41 17.97
CA THR A 349 -8.08 -6.78 17.16
C THR A 349 -8.14 -5.92 15.89
N TYR A 350 -8.60 -6.53 14.81
CA TYR A 350 -8.86 -5.88 13.53
C TYR A 350 -10.35 -5.73 13.31
N GLU A 351 -10.79 -4.57 12.85
CA GLU A 351 -12.17 -4.32 12.42
C GLU A 351 -12.17 -3.86 10.96
N GLU A 352 -12.98 -4.52 10.14
CA GLU A 352 -13.13 -4.17 8.73
C GLU A 352 -14.15 -3.03 8.60
N GLN A 353 -13.70 -1.85 8.17
CA GLN A 353 -14.56 -0.65 8.06
C GLN A 353 -15.48 -0.64 6.83
N PHE A 354 -15.11 -1.36 5.77
CA PHE A 354 -15.88 -1.39 4.53
C PHE A 354 -16.52 -2.77 4.34
N ASP A 355 -17.67 -3.00 4.97
CA ASP A 355 -18.57 -4.08 4.61
C ASP A 355 -19.37 -3.67 3.37
N ILE A 356 -18.93 -4.14 2.19
CA ILE A 356 -19.67 -4.02 0.93
C ILE A 356 -20.04 -5.42 0.45
#